data_9ab0e483545d0fd63b8425812a038886
#
_entry.id   9ab0e483545d0fd63b8425812a038886
#
_cell.length_a   1.000
_cell.length_b   1.000
_cell.length_c   1.000
_cell.angle_alpha   90.00
_cell.angle_beta   90.00
_cell.angle_gamma   90.00
#
_symmetry.space_group_name_H-M   'P 1'
#
loop_
_entity.id
_entity.type
_entity.pdbx_description
1 polymer ?
#
loop_
_entity_poly.entity_id
_entity_poly.type
_entity_poly.pdbx_seq_one_letter_code
_entity_poly.pdbx_strand_id
1 'polypeptide(L)'
;LLALDFDGTLAAIVPDPEDSRLHEASAAALGRLCGVLGAVAIITGRAVGTVRRLARLDERPELASLIVLGAYGAERYSPAEADGPARETPEGIAAARPELEALIAEFGVAGVGLEDKGAALGVHTRRAADPTAAFEALRPGVGEIAARHGLVLEPGRNVLEVRASAVTKGEAIRALVEETGATVVAMCGDDLGDLPAFAELTALREDGSVTCRVVSGSDEQDVLVAHADVLTDGPDGMADWLTALADRVVGPR
;
A
#
# COMPACT_ATOMS: atom_id res chain seq x y z
N LEU A 1 2.26 -15.77 7.81
CA LEU A 1 1.94 -14.72 6.84
C LEU A 1 2.92 -13.57 7.01
N LEU A 2 3.54 -13.13 5.91
CA LEU A 2 4.30 -11.89 5.83
C LEU A 2 3.57 -10.95 4.87
N ALA A 3 3.05 -9.84 5.38
CA ALA A 3 2.39 -8.80 4.59
C ALA A 3 3.27 -7.54 4.56
N LEU A 4 3.32 -6.86 3.42
CA LEU A 4 4.19 -5.69 3.22
C LEU A 4 3.45 -4.64 2.40
N ASP A 5 3.62 -3.37 2.77
CA ASP A 5 3.30 -2.29 1.85
C ASP A 5 4.34 -2.19 0.73
N PHE A 6 4.05 -1.40 -0.30
CA PHE A 6 4.93 -1.22 -1.45
C PHE A 6 5.74 0.07 -1.39
N ASP A 7 5.08 1.23 -1.43
CA ASP A 7 5.73 2.53 -1.46
C ASP A 7 6.27 2.90 -0.07
N GLY A 8 7.50 3.40 0.02
CA GLY A 8 8.15 3.72 1.30
C GLY A 8 8.62 2.49 2.09
N THR A 9 8.14 1.29 1.75
CA THR A 9 8.47 0.02 2.42
C THR A 9 9.35 -0.87 1.56
N LEU A 10 8.87 -1.30 0.39
CA LEU A 10 9.60 -2.15 -0.57
C LEU A 10 10.22 -1.36 -1.71
N ALA A 11 9.75 -0.14 -1.95
CA ALA A 11 10.19 0.75 -2.99
C ALA A 11 10.37 2.16 -2.43
N ALA A 12 11.41 2.86 -2.85
CA ALA A 12 11.62 4.24 -2.42
C ALA A 12 10.50 5.16 -2.94
N ILE A 13 10.12 6.12 -2.09
CA ILE A 13 9.25 7.23 -2.51
C ILE A 13 10.06 8.16 -3.42
N VAL A 14 9.61 8.30 -4.66
CA VAL A 14 10.27 9.10 -5.69
C VAL A 14 9.34 10.20 -6.20
N PRO A 15 9.89 11.28 -6.83
CA PRO A 15 9.07 12.40 -7.31
C PRO A 15 8.00 11.99 -8.34
N ASP A 16 8.32 11.06 -9.24
CA ASP A 16 7.36 10.46 -10.17
C ASP A 16 7.00 9.05 -9.66
N PRO A 17 5.74 8.81 -9.24
CA PRO A 17 5.32 7.49 -8.76
C PRO A 17 5.52 6.36 -9.79
N GLU A 18 5.58 6.70 -11.07
CA GLU A 18 5.84 5.74 -12.16
C GLU A 18 7.30 5.27 -12.22
N ASP A 19 8.21 5.96 -11.53
CA ASP A 19 9.62 5.58 -11.41
C ASP A 19 9.94 4.76 -10.16
N SER A 20 8.95 4.54 -9.27
CA SER A 20 9.10 3.68 -8.10
C SER A 20 9.44 2.24 -8.54
N ARG A 21 10.39 1.60 -7.88
CA ARG A 21 10.83 0.24 -8.22
C ARG A 21 11.00 -0.59 -6.96
N LEU A 22 10.61 -1.86 -7.04
CA LEU A 22 10.89 -2.83 -5.99
C LEU A 22 12.42 -2.89 -5.75
N HIS A 23 12.83 -2.72 -4.49
CA HIS A 23 14.24 -2.80 -4.10
C HIS A 23 14.81 -4.20 -4.40
N GLU A 24 15.92 -4.29 -5.10
CA GLU A 24 16.45 -5.57 -5.61
C GLU A 24 16.81 -6.57 -4.50
N ALA A 25 17.39 -6.10 -3.39
CA ALA A 25 17.69 -6.99 -2.25
C ALA A 25 16.39 -7.47 -1.58
N SER A 26 15.35 -6.62 -1.48
CA SER A 26 14.03 -7.04 -1.00
C SER A 26 13.42 -8.09 -1.91
N ALA A 27 13.49 -7.93 -3.24
CA ALA A 27 13.01 -8.92 -4.21
C ALA A 27 13.71 -10.29 -4.01
N ALA A 28 15.04 -10.28 -3.87
CA ALA A 28 15.81 -11.49 -3.64
C ALA A 28 15.45 -12.18 -2.31
N ALA A 29 15.27 -11.40 -1.23
CA ALA A 29 14.85 -11.92 0.06
C ALA A 29 13.42 -12.49 0.01
N LEU A 30 12.49 -11.76 -0.61
CA LEU A 30 11.11 -12.20 -0.80
C LEU A 30 11.03 -13.49 -1.61
N GLY A 31 11.83 -13.64 -2.68
CA GLY A 31 11.91 -14.88 -3.45
C GLY A 31 12.29 -16.11 -2.60
N ARG A 32 13.20 -15.92 -1.65
CA ARG A 32 13.57 -16.98 -0.69
C ARG A 32 12.43 -17.28 0.30
N LEU A 33 11.80 -16.22 0.82
CA LEU A 33 10.71 -16.30 1.80
C LEU A 33 9.43 -16.91 1.19
N CYS A 34 9.11 -16.59 -0.05
CA CYS A 34 8.00 -17.16 -0.81
C CYS A 34 8.09 -18.71 -0.92
N GLY A 35 9.30 -19.25 -0.90
CA GLY A 35 9.52 -20.71 -0.97
C GLY A 35 9.28 -21.45 0.34
N VAL A 36 9.17 -20.76 1.48
CA VAL A 36 9.13 -21.41 2.81
C VAL A 36 8.02 -20.91 3.73
N LEU A 37 7.58 -19.66 3.56
CA LEU A 37 6.46 -19.11 4.34
C LEU A 37 5.13 -19.58 3.76
N GLY A 38 4.14 -19.79 4.62
CA GLY A 38 2.80 -20.18 4.19
C GLY A 38 2.13 -19.17 3.26
N ALA A 39 2.41 -17.87 3.46
CA ALA A 39 2.01 -16.82 2.53
C ALA A 39 2.91 -15.57 2.65
N VAL A 40 3.17 -14.93 1.52
CA VAL A 40 3.80 -13.60 1.41
C VAL A 40 2.92 -12.73 0.54
N ALA A 41 2.56 -11.54 1.01
CA ALA A 41 1.63 -10.65 0.33
C ALA A 41 2.11 -9.21 0.30
N ILE A 42 1.96 -8.52 -0.82
CA ILE A 42 2.00 -7.06 -0.90
C ILE A 42 0.56 -6.54 -0.74
N ILE A 43 0.35 -5.59 0.17
CA ILE A 43 -0.94 -4.92 0.39
C ILE A 43 -0.72 -3.42 0.22
N THR A 44 -1.25 -2.84 -0.85
CA THR A 44 -0.92 -1.48 -1.29
C THR A 44 -2.15 -0.70 -1.76
N GLY A 45 -2.10 0.63 -1.70
CA GLY A 45 -3.09 1.50 -2.34
C GLY A 45 -3.02 1.53 -3.86
N ARG A 46 -1.89 1.10 -4.45
CA ARG A 46 -1.75 1.02 -5.92
C ARG A 46 -2.64 -0.08 -6.50
N ALA A 47 -3.03 0.11 -7.77
CA ALA A 47 -3.65 -0.97 -8.54
C ALA A 47 -2.68 -2.13 -8.72
N VAL A 48 -3.20 -3.36 -8.75
CA VAL A 48 -2.43 -4.60 -9.00
C VAL A 48 -1.57 -4.49 -10.26
N GLY A 49 -2.13 -3.99 -11.38
CA GLY A 49 -1.40 -3.87 -12.65
C GLY A 49 -0.19 -2.94 -12.54
N THR A 50 -0.28 -1.88 -11.73
CA THR A 50 0.84 -0.96 -11.46
C THR A 50 1.94 -1.68 -10.68
N VAL A 51 1.61 -2.38 -9.58
CA VAL A 51 2.62 -3.14 -8.81
C VAL A 51 3.30 -4.20 -9.66
N ARG A 52 2.54 -4.99 -10.44
CA ARG A 52 3.11 -6.00 -11.36
C ARG A 52 4.18 -5.42 -12.26
N ARG A 53 3.89 -4.25 -12.86
CA ARG A 53 4.80 -3.56 -13.76
C ARG A 53 6.01 -2.98 -13.03
N LEU A 54 5.80 -2.23 -11.93
CA LEU A 54 6.87 -1.55 -11.19
C LEU A 54 7.82 -2.54 -10.49
N ALA A 55 7.28 -3.64 -9.97
CA ALA A 55 8.06 -4.72 -9.37
C ALA A 55 8.54 -5.76 -10.39
N ARG A 56 8.15 -5.65 -11.67
CA ARG A 56 8.51 -6.58 -12.76
C ARG A 56 8.18 -8.03 -12.39
N LEU A 57 6.99 -8.27 -11.79
CA LEU A 57 6.65 -9.58 -11.24
C LEU A 57 6.63 -10.68 -12.30
N ASP A 58 6.23 -10.36 -13.52
CA ASP A 58 6.18 -11.31 -14.64
C ASP A 58 7.58 -11.78 -15.10
N GLU A 59 8.64 -11.05 -14.71
CA GLU A 59 10.03 -11.38 -15.01
C GLU A 59 10.76 -12.05 -13.83
N ARG A 60 10.04 -12.28 -12.69
CA ARG A 60 10.60 -12.77 -11.43
C ARG A 60 9.94 -14.09 -11.00
N PRO A 61 10.35 -15.22 -11.61
CA PRO A 61 9.77 -16.52 -11.26
C PRO A 61 9.94 -16.91 -9.80
N GLU A 62 10.94 -16.36 -9.11
CA GLU A 62 11.15 -16.55 -7.68
C GLU A 62 10.03 -15.94 -6.81
N LEU A 63 9.24 -15.03 -7.36
CA LEU A 63 8.08 -14.42 -6.72
C LEU A 63 6.75 -15.04 -7.17
N ALA A 64 6.77 -16.22 -7.79
CA ALA A 64 5.58 -16.87 -8.36
C ALA A 64 4.46 -17.17 -7.36
N SER A 65 4.75 -17.27 -6.05
CA SER A 65 3.74 -17.44 -5.00
C SER A 65 3.39 -16.14 -4.24
N LEU A 66 3.94 -15.00 -4.67
CA LEU A 66 3.64 -13.71 -4.06
C LEU A 66 2.20 -13.30 -4.37
N ILE A 67 1.43 -12.99 -3.33
CA ILE A 67 0.09 -12.42 -3.46
C ILE A 67 0.22 -10.90 -3.56
N VAL A 68 -0.54 -10.25 -4.45
CA VAL A 68 -0.66 -8.78 -4.47
C VAL A 68 -2.11 -8.41 -4.24
N LEU A 69 -2.35 -7.63 -3.19
CA LEU A 69 -3.63 -7.01 -2.89
C LEU A 69 -3.50 -5.50 -3.18
N GLY A 70 -4.02 -5.09 -4.34
CA GLY A 70 -4.09 -3.70 -4.77
C GLY A 70 -5.33 -3.00 -4.26
N ALA A 71 -5.36 -1.66 -4.37
CA ALA A 71 -6.46 -0.83 -3.90
C ALA A 71 -6.89 -1.19 -2.46
N TYR A 72 -5.90 -1.32 -1.56
CA TYR A 72 -6.07 -1.69 -0.14
C TYR A 72 -6.69 -3.07 0.09
N GLY A 73 -6.73 -3.96 -0.88
CA GLY A 73 -7.33 -5.29 -0.82
C GLY A 73 -8.56 -5.48 -1.71
N ALA A 74 -9.02 -4.42 -2.38
CA ALA A 74 -10.15 -4.51 -3.32
C ALA A 74 -9.80 -5.25 -4.62
N GLU A 75 -8.50 -5.29 -4.97
CA GLU A 75 -7.97 -6.03 -6.10
C GLU A 75 -7.04 -7.15 -5.62
N ARG A 76 -7.03 -8.28 -6.33
CA ARG A 76 -6.13 -9.39 -6.03
C ARG A 76 -5.44 -9.90 -7.28
N TYR A 77 -4.16 -10.18 -7.15
CA TYR A 77 -3.36 -10.95 -8.10
C TYR A 77 -2.64 -12.09 -7.36
N SER A 78 -2.69 -13.24 -7.94
CA SER A 78 -1.85 -14.39 -7.61
C SER A 78 -1.37 -14.99 -8.92
N PRO A 79 -0.11 -15.40 -9.04
CA PRO A 79 0.36 -16.03 -10.28
C PRO A 79 -0.45 -17.28 -10.70
N ALA A 80 -1.05 -17.96 -9.74
CA ALA A 80 -1.97 -19.09 -10.01
C ALA A 80 -3.29 -18.64 -10.69
N GLU A 81 -3.62 -17.36 -10.62
CA GLU A 81 -4.84 -16.72 -11.16
C GLU A 81 -4.51 -15.68 -12.25
N ALA A 82 -3.28 -15.72 -12.80
CA ALA A 82 -2.74 -14.69 -13.71
C ALA A 82 -3.56 -14.42 -14.98
N ASP A 83 -4.44 -15.34 -15.36
CA ASP A 83 -5.31 -15.24 -16.53
C ASP A 83 -6.67 -14.59 -16.26
N GLY A 84 -6.90 -14.03 -15.08
CA GLY A 84 -8.11 -13.27 -14.76
C GLY A 84 -8.19 -11.99 -15.61
N PRO A 85 -9.41 -11.56 -16.05
CA PRO A 85 -9.56 -10.32 -16.81
C PRO A 85 -9.03 -9.13 -16.00
N ALA A 86 -8.33 -8.20 -16.69
CA ALA A 86 -7.97 -6.91 -16.11
C ALA A 86 -9.26 -6.26 -15.57
N ARG A 87 -9.26 -5.86 -14.30
CA ARG A 87 -10.43 -5.16 -13.74
C ARG A 87 -10.58 -3.80 -14.41
N GLU A 88 -11.79 -3.50 -14.86
CA GLU A 88 -12.11 -2.17 -15.36
C GLU A 88 -12.07 -1.15 -14.23
N THR A 89 -11.72 0.11 -14.57
CA THR A 89 -11.83 1.22 -13.62
C THR A 89 -13.26 1.29 -13.10
N PRO A 90 -13.49 1.32 -11.77
CA PRO A 90 -14.82 1.42 -11.21
C PRO A 90 -15.57 2.64 -11.77
N GLU A 91 -16.85 2.49 -12.10
CA GLU A 91 -17.67 3.53 -12.73
C GLU A 91 -17.65 4.85 -11.93
N GLY A 92 -17.75 4.78 -10.60
CA GLY A 92 -17.66 5.96 -9.73
C GLY A 92 -16.32 6.70 -9.87
N ILE A 93 -15.21 5.97 -9.98
CA ILE A 93 -13.87 6.56 -10.18
C ILE A 93 -13.78 7.24 -11.56
N ALA A 94 -14.24 6.56 -12.60
CA ALA A 94 -14.26 7.12 -13.95
C ALA A 94 -15.10 8.40 -14.04
N ALA A 95 -16.24 8.44 -13.34
CA ALA A 95 -17.13 9.61 -13.30
C ALA A 95 -16.58 10.75 -12.43
N ALA A 96 -15.95 10.45 -11.29
CA ALA A 96 -15.40 11.47 -10.38
C ALA A 96 -14.15 12.17 -10.95
N ARG A 97 -13.35 11.49 -11.79
CA ARG A 97 -12.10 12.03 -12.34
C ARG A 97 -12.27 13.42 -12.99
N PRO A 98 -13.12 13.63 -14.01
CA PRO A 98 -13.24 14.92 -14.67
C PRO A 98 -13.73 16.02 -13.73
N GLU A 99 -14.53 15.70 -12.71
CA GLU A 99 -14.99 16.66 -11.73
C GLU A 99 -13.87 17.08 -10.77
N LEU A 100 -13.01 16.14 -10.36
CA LEU A 100 -11.81 16.45 -9.54
C LEU A 100 -10.80 17.26 -10.34
N GLU A 101 -10.57 16.95 -11.62
CA GLU A 101 -9.72 17.74 -12.52
C GLU A 101 -10.24 19.18 -12.64
N ALA A 102 -11.56 19.34 -12.82
CA ALA A 102 -12.20 20.65 -12.90
C ALA A 102 -12.06 21.44 -11.57
N LEU A 103 -12.28 20.78 -10.44
CA LEU A 103 -12.11 21.39 -9.10
C LEU A 103 -10.68 21.88 -8.89
N ILE A 104 -9.67 21.06 -9.25
CA ILE A 104 -8.25 21.43 -9.13
C ILE A 104 -7.92 22.61 -10.05
N ALA A 105 -8.44 22.60 -11.28
CA ALA A 105 -8.24 23.70 -12.23
C ALA A 105 -8.87 25.01 -11.76
N GLU A 106 -10.09 24.96 -11.19
CA GLU A 106 -10.77 26.12 -10.61
C GLU A 106 -10.03 26.65 -9.38
N PHE A 107 -9.51 25.75 -8.54
CA PHE A 107 -8.72 26.12 -7.36
C PHE A 107 -7.43 26.86 -7.76
N GLY A 108 -6.79 26.50 -8.89
CA GLY A 108 -5.75 27.26 -9.55
C GLY A 108 -4.44 27.37 -8.78
N VAL A 109 -4.20 26.59 -7.73
CA VAL A 109 -2.98 26.60 -6.94
C VAL A 109 -1.93 25.68 -7.55
N ALA A 110 -0.78 26.28 -7.90
CA ALA A 110 0.36 25.52 -8.43
C ALA A 110 0.84 24.48 -7.42
N GLY A 111 1.18 23.28 -7.91
CA GLY A 111 1.64 22.17 -7.07
C GLY A 111 0.52 21.27 -6.53
N VAL A 112 -0.75 21.58 -6.80
CA VAL A 112 -1.86 20.65 -6.60
C VAL A 112 -2.01 19.81 -7.85
N GLY A 113 -2.19 18.48 -7.68
CA GLY A 113 -2.32 17.56 -8.80
C GLY A 113 -3.19 16.36 -8.48
N LEU A 114 -3.69 15.70 -9.53
CA LEU A 114 -4.45 14.47 -9.44
C LEU A 114 -3.55 13.28 -9.81
N GLU A 115 -3.53 12.26 -8.98
CA GLU A 115 -2.93 10.95 -9.26
C GLU A 115 -4.03 9.92 -9.49
N ASP A 116 -3.89 9.15 -10.54
CA ASP A 116 -4.76 8.01 -10.83
C ASP A 116 -4.11 6.71 -10.38
N LYS A 117 -4.78 6.01 -9.46
CA LYS A 117 -4.36 4.70 -8.94
C LYS A 117 -5.26 3.56 -9.45
N GLY A 118 -6.09 3.80 -10.46
CA GLY A 118 -7.03 2.82 -11.03
C GLY A 118 -8.34 2.73 -10.24
N ALA A 119 -8.33 2.17 -9.05
CA ALA A 119 -9.51 2.07 -8.17
C ALA A 119 -9.62 3.22 -7.14
N ALA A 120 -8.70 4.18 -7.19
CA ALA A 120 -8.67 5.38 -6.37
C ALA A 120 -8.12 6.58 -7.15
N LEU A 121 -8.44 7.80 -6.69
CA LEU A 121 -7.89 9.05 -7.19
C LEU A 121 -7.33 9.84 -6.02
N GLY A 122 -6.05 10.27 -6.09
CA GLY A 122 -5.40 11.06 -5.05
C GLY A 122 -5.26 12.52 -5.46
N VAL A 123 -5.88 13.44 -4.72
CA VAL A 123 -5.65 14.89 -4.87
C VAL A 123 -4.50 15.28 -3.96
N HIS A 124 -3.32 15.47 -4.53
CA HIS A 124 -2.10 15.79 -3.81
C HIS A 124 -1.89 17.29 -3.67
N THR A 125 -1.63 17.75 -2.45
CA THR A 125 -1.31 19.15 -2.15
C THR A 125 0.15 19.35 -1.72
N ARG A 126 0.93 18.26 -1.61
CA ARG A 126 2.32 18.25 -1.09
C ARG A 126 3.25 19.25 -1.76
N ARG A 127 3.04 19.55 -3.05
CA ARG A 127 3.88 20.48 -3.83
C ARG A 127 3.34 21.93 -3.86
N ALA A 128 2.22 22.20 -3.21
CA ALA A 128 1.70 23.56 -3.08
C ALA A 128 2.60 24.41 -2.17
N ALA A 129 2.57 25.73 -2.34
CA ALA A 129 3.33 26.66 -1.49
C ALA A 129 2.92 26.56 -0.01
N ASP A 130 1.64 26.31 0.27
CA ASP A 130 1.10 25.93 1.57
C ASP A 130 0.27 24.65 1.42
N PRO A 131 0.88 23.48 1.64
CA PRO A 131 0.20 22.18 1.47
C PRO A 131 -1.00 22.00 2.38
N THR A 132 -0.92 22.47 3.61
CA THR A 132 -1.99 22.33 4.62
C THR A 132 -3.20 23.20 4.28
N ALA A 133 -2.97 24.46 3.94
CA ALA A 133 -4.06 25.36 3.52
C ALA A 133 -4.75 24.86 2.24
N ALA A 134 -3.98 24.37 1.26
CA ALA A 134 -4.53 23.78 0.04
C ALA A 134 -5.36 22.51 0.33
N PHE A 135 -4.89 21.64 1.22
CA PHE A 135 -5.59 20.45 1.66
C PHE A 135 -6.95 20.79 2.29
N GLU A 136 -6.97 21.69 3.28
CA GLU A 136 -8.21 22.06 3.96
C GLU A 136 -9.21 22.77 3.04
N ALA A 137 -8.71 23.59 2.11
CA ALA A 137 -9.56 24.29 1.15
C ALA A 137 -10.22 23.34 0.12
N LEU A 138 -9.51 22.30 -0.32
CA LEU A 138 -10.03 21.32 -1.30
C LEU A 138 -10.90 20.23 -0.66
N ARG A 139 -10.69 19.92 0.61
CA ARG A 139 -11.36 18.81 1.31
C ARG A 139 -12.89 18.80 1.18
N PRO A 140 -13.64 19.94 1.35
CA PRO A 140 -15.08 19.92 1.20
C PRO A 140 -15.51 19.54 -0.22
N GLY A 141 -14.93 20.15 -1.27
CA GLY A 141 -15.29 19.90 -2.66
C GLY A 141 -14.95 18.48 -3.11
N VAL A 142 -13.78 17.96 -2.70
CA VAL A 142 -13.42 16.56 -2.95
C VAL A 142 -14.38 15.60 -2.26
N GLY A 143 -14.79 15.91 -1.01
CA GLY A 143 -15.77 15.12 -0.26
C GLY A 143 -17.15 15.08 -0.91
N GLU A 144 -17.61 16.22 -1.44
CA GLU A 144 -18.89 16.30 -2.15
C GLU A 144 -18.87 15.48 -3.45
N ILE A 145 -17.76 15.54 -4.20
CA ILE A 145 -17.59 14.73 -5.42
C ILE A 145 -17.57 13.24 -5.04
N ALA A 146 -16.79 12.85 -4.03
CA ALA A 146 -16.75 11.46 -3.57
C ALA A 146 -18.15 10.95 -3.19
N ALA A 147 -18.88 11.68 -2.37
CA ALA A 147 -20.23 11.31 -1.93
C ALA A 147 -21.22 11.18 -3.11
N ARG A 148 -21.14 12.06 -4.11
CA ARG A 148 -22.00 12.05 -5.30
C ARG A 148 -21.83 10.77 -6.11
N HIS A 149 -20.63 10.24 -6.18
CA HIS A 149 -20.30 9.04 -6.95
C HIS A 149 -20.23 7.76 -6.10
N GLY A 150 -20.68 7.80 -4.83
CA GLY A 150 -20.67 6.65 -3.94
C GLY A 150 -19.27 6.16 -3.56
N LEU A 151 -18.31 7.09 -3.56
CA LEU A 151 -16.91 6.84 -3.22
C LEU A 151 -16.61 7.23 -1.77
N VAL A 152 -15.52 6.69 -1.23
CA VAL A 152 -15.04 6.96 0.12
C VAL A 152 -13.91 7.98 0.04
N LEU A 153 -14.01 9.06 0.82
CA LEU A 153 -12.91 10.01 1.02
C LEU A 153 -12.02 9.53 2.19
N GLU A 154 -10.76 9.28 1.90
CA GLU A 154 -9.72 8.96 2.88
C GLU A 154 -8.71 10.11 2.94
N PRO A 155 -8.68 10.92 4.00
CA PRO A 155 -7.67 11.95 4.17
C PRO A 155 -6.34 11.35 4.63
N GLY A 156 -5.27 11.58 3.84
CA GLY A 156 -3.88 11.29 4.22
C GLY A 156 -3.07 12.56 4.43
N ARG A 157 -1.76 12.43 4.62
CA ARG A 157 -0.88 13.58 4.78
C ARG A 157 -0.69 14.33 3.45
N ASN A 158 -1.31 15.51 3.32
CA ASN A 158 -1.28 16.33 2.11
C ASN A 158 -1.82 15.61 0.85
N VAL A 159 -2.73 14.65 1.04
CA VAL A 159 -3.47 13.97 0.00
C VAL A 159 -4.91 13.72 0.43
N LEU A 160 -5.84 13.97 -0.46
CA LEU A 160 -7.25 13.59 -0.33
C LEU A 160 -7.49 12.44 -1.30
N GLU A 161 -7.58 11.23 -0.77
CA GLU A 161 -7.77 10.04 -1.58
C GLU A 161 -9.25 9.68 -1.68
N VAL A 162 -9.75 9.53 -2.90
CA VAL A 162 -11.12 9.12 -3.21
C VAL A 162 -11.08 7.69 -3.73
N ARG A 163 -11.73 6.75 -3.02
CA ARG A 163 -11.63 5.31 -3.28
C ARG A 163 -12.97 4.68 -3.63
N ALA A 164 -12.94 3.69 -4.52
CA ALA A 164 -14.13 2.91 -4.88
C ALA A 164 -14.54 1.91 -3.79
N SER A 165 -13.68 1.63 -2.83
CA SER A 165 -13.91 0.65 -1.76
C SER A 165 -13.50 1.21 -0.41
N ALA A 166 -14.27 0.88 0.63
CA ALA A 166 -13.94 1.16 2.02
C ALA A 166 -12.97 0.13 2.64
N VAL A 167 -12.58 -0.91 1.88
CA VAL A 167 -11.67 -1.95 2.37
C VAL A 167 -10.35 -1.33 2.83
N THR A 168 -9.90 -1.72 4.00
CA THR A 168 -8.66 -1.28 4.63
C THR A 168 -7.58 -2.36 4.55
N LYS A 169 -6.31 -1.98 4.71
CA LYS A 169 -5.22 -2.98 4.82
C LYS A 169 -5.43 -3.94 6.01
N GLY A 170 -6.14 -3.50 7.06
CA GLY A 170 -6.49 -4.36 8.20
C GLY A 170 -7.45 -5.49 7.81
N GLU A 171 -8.53 -5.15 7.10
CA GLU A 171 -9.48 -6.14 6.59
C GLU A 171 -8.82 -7.09 5.58
N ALA A 172 -7.88 -6.57 4.76
CA ALA A 172 -7.09 -7.39 3.86
C ALA A 172 -6.21 -8.42 4.61
N ILE A 173 -5.58 -8.03 5.72
CA ILE A 173 -4.82 -8.95 6.58
C ILE A 173 -5.75 -9.99 7.20
N ARG A 174 -6.90 -9.57 7.76
CA ARG A 174 -7.86 -10.50 8.36
C ARG A 174 -8.31 -11.56 7.34
N ALA A 175 -8.65 -11.15 6.13
CA ALA A 175 -9.04 -12.08 5.06
C ALA A 175 -7.91 -13.06 4.71
N LEU A 176 -6.65 -12.59 4.63
CA LEU A 176 -5.50 -13.48 4.39
C LEU A 176 -5.24 -14.44 5.54
N VAL A 177 -5.41 -14.01 6.80
CA VAL A 177 -5.28 -14.87 7.98
C VAL A 177 -6.35 -15.94 7.98
N GLU A 178 -7.60 -15.60 7.69
CA GLU A 178 -8.71 -16.55 7.58
C GLU A 178 -8.48 -17.58 6.45
N GLU A 179 -8.00 -17.10 5.29
CA GLU A 179 -7.72 -17.96 4.13
C GLU A 179 -6.57 -18.93 4.40
N THR A 180 -5.49 -18.45 5.02
CA THR A 180 -4.24 -19.23 5.19
C THR A 180 -4.17 -20.00 6.50
N GLY A 181 -5.02 -19.66 7.47
CA GLY A 181 -4.93 -20.19 8.83
C GLY A 181 -3.66 -19.76 9.56
N ALA A 182 -3.06 -18.62 9.17
CA ALA A 182 -1.79 -18.16 9.73
C ALA A 182 -1.94 -17.74 11.20
N THR A 183 -1.12 -18.30 12.07
CA THR A 183 -1.02 -17.96 13.50
C THR A 183 0.21 -17.12 13.83
N VAL A 184 1.09 -16.90 12.85
CA VAL A 184 2.26 -16.01 12.92
C VAL A 184 2.14 -15.01 11.78
N VAL A 185 2.01 -13.72 12.11
CA VAL A 185 1.69 -12.67 11.14
C VAL A 185 2.63 -11.49 11.33
N ALA A 186 3.32 -11.08 10.26
CA ALA A 186 4.08 -9.84 10.23
C ALA A 186 3.46 -8.88 9.21
N MET A 187 3.48 -7.58 9.53
CA MET A 187 3.12 -6.49 8.62
C MET A 187 4.22 -5.45 8.62
N CYS A 188 4.67 -5.08 7.41
CA CYS A 188 5.65 -4.03 7.18
C CYS A 188 4.96 -2.84 6.49
N GLY A 189 5.19 -1.61 6.98
CA GLY A 189 4.59 -0.41 6.42
C GLY A 189 5.32 0.85 6.85
N ASP A 190 5.03 2.01 6.23
CA ASP A 190 5.73 3.27 6.46
C ASP A 190 4.81 4.49 6.66
N ASP A 191 3.53 4.39 6.32
CA ASP A 191 2.61 5.52 6.33
C ASP A 191 1.34 5.31 7.17
N LEU A 192 0.52 6.38 7.31
CA LEU A 192 -0.73 6.33 8.08
C LEU A 192 -1.75 5.34 7.51
N GLY A 193 -1.67 5.00 6.23
CA GLY A 193 -2.51 3.98 5.58
C GLY A 193 -2.25 2.57 6.10
N ASP A 194 -1.12 2.35 6.83
CA ASP A 194 -0.79 1.07 7.45
C ASP A 194 -1.36 0.91 8.87
N LEU A 195 -1.80 1.99 9.50
CA LEU A 195 -2.35 1.94 10.85
C LEU A 195 -3.50 0.94 11.02
N PRO A 196 -4.47 0.81 10.07
CA PRO A 196 -5.50 -0.21 10.15
C PRO A 196 -4.93 -1.64 10.19
N ALA A 197 -3.83 -1.89 9.45
CA ALA A 197 -3.15 -3.18 9.46
C ALA A 197 -2.44 -3.43 10.79
N PHE A 198 -1.77 -2.43 11.36
CA PHE A 198 -1.14 -2.55 12.68
C PHE A 198 -2.17 -2.72 13.81
N ALA A 199 -3.33 -2.08 13.70
CA ALA A 199 -4.44 -2.30 14.63
C ALA A 199 -4.95 -3.75 14.53
N GLU A 200 -5.09 -4.28 13.32
CA GLU A 200 -5.47 -5.68 13.10
C GLU A 200 -4.46 -6.66 13.71
N LEU A 201 -3.15 -6.42 13.55
CA LEU A 201 -2.13 -7.23 14.20
C LEU A 201 -2.22 -7.18 15.73
N THR A 202 -2.64 -6.04 16.29
CA THR A 202 -2.87 -5.92 17.73
C THR A 202 -4.03 -6.81 18.16
N ALA A 203 -5.16 -6.79 17.45
CA ALA A 203 -6.31 -7.64 17.72
C ALA A 203 -5.96 -9.14 17.58
N LEU A 204 -5.26 -9.52 16.52
CA LEU A 204 -4.78 -10.90 16.33
C LEU A 204 -3.85 -11.37 17.48
N ARG A 205 -3.02 -10.46 18.01
CA ARG A 205 -2.17 -10.77 19.18
C ARG A 205 -2.97 -11.01 20.44
N GLU A 206 -4.04 -10.24 20.67
CA GLU A 206 -4.96 -10.43 21.77
C GLU A 206 -5.72 -11.76 21.66
N ASP A 207 -6.00 -12.19 20.42
CA ASP A 207 -6.62 -13.49 20.11
C ASP A 207 -5.62 -14.67 20.15
N GLY A 208 -4.36 -14.44 20.52
CA GLY A 208 -3.34 -15.47 20.76
C GLY A 208 -2.40 -15.74 19.58
N SER A 209 -2.47 -14.99 18.49
CA SER A 209 -1.50 -15.07 17.41
C SER A 209 -0.17 -14.42 17.76
N VAL A 210 0.91 -14.88 17.16
CA VAL A 210 2.23 -14.20 17.22
C VAL A 210 2.29 -13.15 16.12
N THR A 211 2.44 -11.88 16.49
CA THR A 211 2.46 -10.80 15.50
C THR A 211 3.70 -9.93 15.59
N CYS A 212 4.14 -9.36 14.46
CA CYS A 212 5.26 -8.44 14.37
C CYS A 212 4.90 -7.26 13.45
N ARG A 213 5.00 -6.04 13.98
CA ARG A 213 4.78 -4.79 13.23
C ARG A 213 6.14 -4.17 12.94
N VAL A 214 6.49 -4.12 11.66
CA VAL A 214 7.77 -3.58 11.18
C VAL A 214 7.50 -2.25 10.50
N VAL A 215 8.05 -1.18 11.06
CA VAL A 215 7.91 0.17 10.50
C VAL A 215 9.14 0.51 9.68
N SER A 216 8.94 0.87 8.42
CA SER A 216 9.95 1.48 7.56
C SER A 216 10.03 2.97 7.87
N GLY A 217 11.23 3.49 8.14
CA GLY A 217 11.41 4.90 8.48
C GLY A 217 10.97 5.82 7.34
N SER A 218 10.11 6.79 7.68
CA SER A 218 9.55 7.76 6.74
C SER A 218 9.32 9.11 7.45
N ASP A 219 8.85 10.13 6.71
CA ASP A 219 8.45 11.42 7.31
C ASP A 219 7.23 11.31 8.26
N GLU A 220 6.53 10.17 8.24
CA GLU A 220 5.36 9.88 9.07
C GLU A 220 5.69 8.95 10.26
N GLN A 221 6.96 8.56 10.42
CA GLN A 221 7.39 7.58 11.42
C GLN A 221 7.03 7.94 12.86
N ASP A 222 6.96 9.24 13.22
CA ASP A 222 6.67 9.66 14.60
C ASP A 222 5.35 9.08 15.13
N VAL A 223 4.34 8.95 14.25
CA VAL A 223 3.05 8.34 14.61
C VAL A 223 3.16 6.81 14.64
N LEU A 224 3.90 6.24 13.70
CA LEU A 224 3.99 4.78 13.52
C LEU A 224 4.93 4.12 14.52
N VAL A 225 5.98 4.82 14.98
CA VAL A 225 6.97 4.30 15.95
C VAL A 225 6.30 3.77 17.23
N ALA A 226 5.23 4.41 17.70
CA ALA A 226 4.47 3.95 18.86
C ALA A 226 3.82 2.57 18.66
N HIS A 227 3.66 2.13 17.43
CA HIS A 227 3.07 0.85 17.06
C HIS A 227 4.12 -0.19 16.65
N ALA A 228 5.39 0.18 16.49
CA ALA A 228 6.45 -0.67 15.96
C ALA A 228 6.94 -1.70 16.99
N ASP A 229 7.08 -2.95 16.56
CA ASP A 229 7.89 -3.96 17.24
C ASP A 229 9.34 -3.91 16.70
N VAL A 230 9.50 -3.49 15.44
CA VAL A 230 10.79 -3.29 14.76
C VAL A 230 10.74 -1.99 13.97
N LEU A 231 11.81 -1.20 14.00
CA LEU A 231 12.00 -0.01 13.19
C LEU A 231 13.17 -0.23 12.23
N THR A 232 12.98 0.05 10.94
CA THR A 232 14.01 -0.02 9.90
C THR A 232 14.26 1.36 9.29
N ASP A 233 15.41 1.56 8.66
CA ASP A 233 15.77 2.83 8.03
C ASP A 233 15.32 2.85 6.55
N GLY A 234 14.06 3.13 6.34
CA GLY A 234 13.47 3.18 5.01
C GLY A 234 13.51 1.84 4.26
N PRO A 235 13.35 1.86 2.92
CA PRO A 235 13.37 0.66 2.09
C PRO A 235 14.70 -0.10 2.11
N ASP A 236 15.84 0.60 2.30
CA ASP A 236 17.15 -0.04 2.40
C ASP A 236 17.25 -0.85 3.70
N GLY A 237 16.85 -0.27 4.84
CA GLY A 237 16.80 -0.98 6.11
C GLY A 237 15.76 -2.10 6.12
N MET A 238 14.65 -1.95 5.39
CA MET A 238 13.67 -3.00 5.17
C MET A 238 14.27 -4.17 4.38
N ALA A 239 15.07 -3.89 3.36
CA ALA A 239 15.77 -4.91 2.58
C ALA A 239 16.76 -5.70 3.44
N ASP A 240 17.49 -5.03 4.33
CA ASP A 240 18.40 -5.66 5.29
C ASP A 240 17.63 -6.56 6.26
N TRP A 241 16.51 -6.08 6.80
CA TRP A 241 15.65 -6.85 7.70
C TRP A 241 15.07 -8.10 7.02
N LEU A 242 14.56 -7.97 5.80
CA LEU A 242 14.03 -9.09 5.00
C LEU A 242 15.12 -10.11 4.70
N THR A 243 16.33 -9.65 4.38
CA THR A 243 17.49 -10.52 4.14
C THR A 243 17.86 -11.29 5.41
N ALA A 244 17.96 -10.62 6.56
CA ALA A 244 18.21 -11.26 7.83
C ALA A 244 17.13 -12.27 8.23
N LEU A 245 15.85 -11.95 7.95
CA LEU A 245 14.74 -12.88 8.17
C LEU A 245 14.88 -14.13 7.27
N ALA A 246 15.18 -13.94 5.99
CA ALA A 246 15.39 -15.03 5.04
C ALA A 246 16.58 -15.92 5.46
N ASP A 247 17.67 -15.34 5.92
CA ASP A 247 18.85 -16.08 6.42
C ASP A 247 18.54 -16.93 7.66
N ARG A 248 17.66 -16.46 8.52
CA ARG A 248 17.24 -17.20 9.72
C ARG A 248 16.27 -18.34 9.40
N VAL A 249 15.36 -18.14 8.43
CA VAL A 249 14.29 -19.09 8.12
C VAL A 249 14.73 -20.12 7.07
N VAL A 250 15.54 -19.69 6.09
CA VAL A 250 15.97 -20.52 4.94
C VAL A 250 17.42 -20.98 5.09
N GLY A 251 18.22 -20.29 5.85
CA GLY A 251 19.67 -20.42 5.95
C GLY A 251 20.41 -19.40 5.06
N PRO A 252 21.67 -19.08 5.39
CA PRO A 252 22.50 -18.17 4.61
C PRO A 252 22.80 -18.76 3.22
N ARG A 253 22.92 -17.85 2.23
CA ARG A 253 23.42 -18.20 0.89
C ARG A 253 24.92 -18.17 0.83
#